data_af9673d5cda21e8b4b2162e933d39ce8
#
_entry.id   af9673d5cda21e8b4b2162e933d39ce8
#
_cell.length_a   1.000
_cell.length_b   1.000
_cell.length_c   1.000
_cell.angle_alpha   90.00
_cell.angle_beta   90.00
_cell.angle_gamma   90.00
#
_symmetry.space_group_name_H-M   'P 1'
#
loop_
_entity.id
_entity.type
_entity.pdbx_description
1 polymer ?
#
loop_
_entity_poly.entity_id
_entity_poly.type
_entity_poly.pdbx_seq_one_letter_code
_entity_poly.pdbx_strand_id
1 'polypeptide(L)'
;MAAKDVKFGDSARARMVEGVNILADAVKITLGPKGRNVVLERSYGAPTITKDGVSVAKEIELKDKFANMGAQMVKEVASKTSDIAGDGTTTATVLAQSIVREGMKYVAAGMNPMDLKRGIDKAVIATLEELKKISKPCSTNKEIAQVGSISANSDADIGEIIARAMDKVGKEGVITVEDGKSLQNELDVVEGMQFDRGYLSPYFINNPEKQSAILDNPYVLLFDKKISNIRDLLPVLEQVAKAGRPLLIVAED
;
A
#
# COMPACT_ATOMS: atom_id res chain seq x y z
N MET A 1 10.08 -14.18 28.00
CA MET A 1 8.85 -13.75 27.29
C MET A 1 7.98 -12.99 28.26
N ALA A 2 7.42 -11.83 27.87
CA ALA A 2 6.48 -11.12 28.73
C ALA A 2 5.20 -11.95 28.91
N ALA A 3 4.62 -11.91 30.12
CA ALA A 3 3.35 -12.58 30.39
C ALA A 3 2.25 -12.05 29.48
N LYS A 4 1.42 -12.96 28.96
CA LYS A 4 0.27 -12.60 28.11
C LYS A 4 -0.98 -12.45 28.97
N ASP A 5 -1.71 -11.38 28.75
CA ASP A 5 -3.02 -11.15 29.34
C ASP A 5 -4.08 -11.85 28.48
N VAL A 6 -4.93 -12.68 29.07
CA VAL A 6 -5.92 -13.49 28.34
C VAL A 6 -7.32 -13.11 28.83
N LYS A 7 -8.19 -12.70 27.91
CA LYS A 7 -9.60 -12.36 28.19
C LYS A 7 -10.52 -13.12 27.24
N PHE A 8 -11.70 -13.45 27.73
CA PHE A 8 -12.70 -14.23 27.02
C PHE A 8 -14.07 -13.54 27.05
N GLY A 9 -14.94 -14.01 26.17
CA GLY A 9 -16.35 -13.66 26.17
C GLY A 9 -16.64 -12.24 25.69
N ASP A 10 -17.76 -11.71 26.15
CA ASP A 10 -18.31 -10.44 25.66
C ASP A 10 -17.48 -9.22 26.07
N SER A 11 -16.81 -9.26 27.22
CA SER A 11 -15.97 -8.15 27.66
C SER A 11 -14.75 -7.94 26.77
N ALA A 12 -14.15 -9.03 26.25
CA ALA A 12 -13.04 -8.94 25.32
C ALA A 12 -13.52 -8.40 23.94
N ARG A 13 -14.65 -8.93 23.45
CA ARG A 13 -15.26 -8.49 22.20
C ARG A 13 -15.65 -7.00 22.23
N ALA A 14 -16.29 -6.56 23.33
CA ALA A 14 -16.71 -5.17 23.48
C ALA A 14 -15.52 -4.20 23.40
N ARG A 15 -14.40 -4.50 24.06
CA ARG A 15 -13.19 -3.66 23.98
C ARG A 15 -12.56 -3.65 22.58
N MET A 16 -12.53 -4.79 21.89
CA MET A 16 -12.04 -4.81 20.51
C MET A 16 -12.92 -3.95 19.57
N VAL A 17 -14.25 -4.05 19.71
CA VAL A 17 -15.20 -3.22 18.94
C VAL A 17 -15.05 -1.74 19.29
N GLU A 18 -14.80 -1.41 20.56
CA GLU A 18 -14.49 -0.04 20.98
C GLU A 18 -13.26 0.50 20.23
N GLY A 19 -12.17 -0.27 20.16
CA GLY A 19 -10.97 0.10 19.42
C GLY A 19 -11.22 0.28 17.93
N VAL A 20 -11.99 -0.62 17.30
CA VAL A 20 -12.44 -0.49 15.90
C VAL A 20 -13.19 0.82 15.71
N ASN A 21 -14.12 1.17 16.62
CA ASN A 21 -14.91 2.38 16.52
C ASN A 21 -14.05 3.64 16.67
N ILE A 22 -13.17 3.70 17.67
CA ILE A 22 -12.31 4.85 17.91
C ILE A 22 -11.46 5.17 16.68
N LEU A 23 -10.79 4.17 16.11
CA LEU A 23 -9.97 4.38 14.92
C LEU A 23 -10.82 4.77 13.71
N ALA A 24 -11.88 4.02 13.45
CA ALA A 24 -12.72 4.28 12.27
C ALA A 24 -13.43 5.64 12.33
N ASP A 25 -13.88 6.08 13.51
CA ASP A 25 -14.52 7.38 13.68
C ASP A 25 -13.52 8.53 13.50
N ALA A 26 -12.26 8.36 13.91
CA ALA A 26 -11.20 9.34 13.65
C ALA A 26 -10.88 9.44 12.14
N VAL A 27 -10.77 8.30 11.46
CA VAL A 27 -10.49 8.26 10.00
C VAL A 27 -11.69 8.77 9.19
N LYS A 28 -12.90 8.45 9.59
CA LYS A 28 -14.15 8.81 8.91
C LYS A 28 -14.35 10.32 8.73
N ILE A 29 -13.75 11.14 9.60
CA ILE A 29 -13.83 12.61 9.52
C ILE A 29 -13.21 13.12 8.21
N THR A 30 -12.27 12.38 7.62
CA THR A 30 -11.61 12.76 6.35
C THR A 30 -12.41 12.40 5.09
N LEU A 31 -13.56 11.71 5.21
CA LEU A 31 -14.28 11.12 4.09
C LEU A 31 -15.02 12.16 3.25
N GLY A 32 -14.81 12.09 1.94
CA GLY A 32 -15.63 12.73 0.92
C GLY A 32 -15.51 14.27 0.84
N PRO A 33 -16.42 14.95 0.13
CA PRO A 33 -16.34 16.39 -0.14
C PRO A 33 -16.41 17.26 1.12
N LYS A 34 -17.04 16.76 2.17
CA LYS A 34 -17.10 17.43 3.49
C LYS A 34 -16.00 16.98 4.44
N GLY A 35 -15.04 16.17 3.96
CA GLY A 35 -13.92 15.71 4.75
C GLY A 35 -13.11 16.88 5.32
N ARG A 36 -12.65 16.70 6.56
CA ARG A 36 -11.88 17.69 7.30
C ARG A 36 -10.46 17.21 7.51
N ASN A 37 -9.57 18.15 7.73
CA ASN A 37 -8.21 17.86 8.15
C ASN A 37 -8.22 17.32 9.59
N VAL A 38 -7.35 16.37 9.85
CA VAL A 38 -7.01 15.87 11.18
C VAL A 38 -5.64 16.41 11.54
N VAL A 39 -5.51 16.87 12.78
CA VAL A 39 -4.24 17.33 13.35
C VAL A 39 -3.66 16.19 14.18
N LEU A 40 -2.48 15.72 13.82
CA LEU A 40 -1.78 14.64 14.48
C LEU A 40 -0.62 15.22 15.28
N GLU A 41 -0.56 14.87 16.56
CA GLU A 41 0.56 15.22 17.43
C GLU A 41 1.81 14.43 17.00
N ARG A 42 2.96 15.09 17.01
CA ARG A 42 4.26 14.44 16.83
C ARG A 42 5.06 14.52 18.12
N SER A 43 5.80 13.48 18.43
CA SER A 43 6.71 13.46 19.59
C SER A 43 7.78 14.56 19.51
N TYR A 44 8.16 14.97 18.29
CA TYR A 44 9.10 16.05 18.02
C TYR A 44 8.65 16.84 16.79
N GLY A 45 8.70 18.17 16.88
CA GLY A 45 8.36 19.07 15.78
C GLY A 45 6.91 19.57 15.79
N ALA A 46 6.51 20.20 14.69
CA ALA A 46 5.14 20.72 14.53
C ALA A 46 4.13 19.59 14.28
N PRO A 47 2.87 19.74 14.74
CA PRO A 47 1.81 18.80 14.42
C PRO A 47 1.63 18.60 12.91
N THR A 48 1.34 17.38 12.50
CA THR A 48 1.02 17.07 11.09
C THR A 48 -0.47 17.28 10.85
N ILE A 49 -0.79 18.02 9.78
CA ILE A 49 -2.17 18.22 9.33
C ILE A 49 -2.38 17.40 8.06
N THR A 50 -3.35 16.49 8.08
CA THR A 50 -3.61 15.62 6.93
C THR A 50 -5.11 15.34 6.74
N LYS A 51 -5.49 15.07 5.50
CA LYS A 51 -6.81 14.50 5.12
C LYS A 51 -6.69 13.01 4.75
N ASP A 52 -5.48 12.49 4.65
CA ASP A 52 -5.28 11.11 4.26
C ASP A 52 -5.65 10.14 5.38
N GLY A 53 -6.61 9.26 5.07
CA GLY A 53 -7.15 8.31 6.04
C GLY A 53 -6.15 7.28 6.52
N VAL A 54 -5.23 6.82 5.66
CA VAL A 54 -4.22 5.84 6.06
C VAL A 54 -3.17 6.45 6.98
N SER A 55 -2.78 7.69 6.75
CA SER A 55 -1.87 8.44 7.63
C SER A 55 -2.48 8.62 9.02
N VAL A 56 -3.78 9.00 9.08
CA VAL A 56 -4.49 9.09 10.37
C VAL A 56 -4.56 7.72 11.06
N ALA A 57 -4.88 6.66 10.32
CA ALA A 57 -4.98 5.32 10.89
C ALA A 57 -3.65 4.83 11.46
N LYS A 58 -2.53 5.12 10.80
CA LYS A 58 -1.18 4.69 11.22
C LYS A 58 -0.73 5.30 12.54
N GLU A 59 -1.15 6.52 12.84
CA GLU A 59 -0.75 7.25 14.05
C GLU A 59 -1.58 6.89 15.28
N ILE A 60 -2.74 6.24 15.12
CA ILE A 60 -3.61 5.92 16.26
C ILE A 60 -3.09 4.73 17.04
N GLU A 61 -2.76 4.97 18.30
CA GLU A 61 -2.45 3.97 19.31
C GLU A 61 -3.29 4.19 20.57
N LEU A 62 -3.85 3.12 21.11
CA LEU A 62 -4.72 3.17 22.28
C LEU A 62 -4.04 2.59 23.51
N LYS A 63 -4.27 3.20 24.68
CA LYS A 63 -3.68 2.76 25.96
C LYS A 63 -4.19 1.38 26.40
N ASP A 64 -5.48 1.10 26.19
CA ASP A 64 -6.02 -0.23 26.50
C ASP A 64 -5.57 -1.24 25.43
N LYS A 65 -4.87 -2.29 25.85
CA LYS A 65 -4.29 -3.30 24.96
C LYS A 65 -5.33 -4.00 24.10
N PHE A 66 -6.52 -4.28 24.61
CA PHE A 66 -7.56 -4.99 23.87
C PHE A 66 -8.27 -4.06 22.88
N ALA A 67 -8.54 -2.82 23.26
CA ALA A 67 -9.02 -1.82 22.32
C ALA A 67 -7.98 -1.55 21.22
N ASN A 68 -6.70 -1.47 21.58
CA ASN A 68 -5.63 -1.30 20.61
C ASN A 68 -5.54 -2.45 19.61
N MET A 69 -5.77 -3.70 20.03
CA MET A 69 -5.85 -4.84 19.10
C MET A 69 -6.97 -4.65 18.05
N GLY A 70 -8.15 -4.17 18.47
CA GLY A 70 -9.23 -3.83 17.55
C GLY A 70 -8.86 -2.71 16.57
N ALA A 71 -8.22 -1.66 17.08
CA ALA A 71 -7.70 -0.58 16.24
C ALA A 71 -6.66 -1.08 15.23
N GLN A 72 -5.71 -1.93 15.66
CA GLN A 72 -4.69 -2.49 14.77
C GLN A 72 -5.28 -3.34 13.63
N MET A 73 -6.36 -4.09 13.86
CA MET A 73 -7.04 -4.82 12.80
C MET A 73 -7.59 -3.90 11.70
N VAL A 74 -8.17 -2.76 12.09
CA VAL A 74 -8.69 -1.79 11.11
C VAL A 74 -7.56 -1.00 10.46
N LYS A 75 -6.48 -0.71 11.20
CA LYS A 75 -5.25 -0.13 10.64
C LYS A 75 -4.69 -1.03 9.51
N GLU A 76 -4.69 -2.35 9.70
CA GLU A 76 -4.26 -3.29 8.68
C GLU A 76 -5.16 -3.24 7.43
N VAL A 77 -6.49 -3.10 7.60
CA VAL A 77 -7.42 -2.92 6.46
C VAL A 77 -7.06 -1.67 5.66
N ALA A 78 -6.82 -0.54 6.32
CA ALA A 78 -6.43 0.70 5.65
C ALA A 78 -5.09 0.55 4.92
N SER A 79 -4.08 -0.06 5.55
CA SER A 79 -2.76 -0.27 4.96
C SER A 79 -2.82 -1.19 3.74
N LYS A 80 -3.48 -2.35 3.83
CA LYS A 80 -3.65 -3.27 2.70
C LYS A 80 -4.41 -2.63 1.53
N THR A 81 -5.41 -1.79 1.82
CA THR A 81 -6.13 -1.06 0.75
C THR A 81 -5.20 -0.06 0.06
N SER A 82 -4.35 0.64 0.82
CA SER A 82 -3.33 1.53 0.27
C SER A 82 -2.35 0.77 -0.63
N ASP A 83 -1.85 -0.36 -0.17
CA ASP A 83 -0.85 -1.17 -0.89
C ASP A 83 -1.39 -1.76 -2.20
N ILE A 84 -2.67 -2.17 -2.22
CA ILE A 84 -3.28 -2.83 -3.38
C ILE A 84 -3.88 -1.84 -4.37
N ALA A 85 -4.56 -0.81 -3.88
CA ALA A 85 -5.35 0.12 -4.70
C ALA A 85 -4.82 1.57 -4.70
N GLY A 86 -3.95 1.93 -3.77
CA GLY A 86 -3.41 3.29 -3.63
C GLY A 86 -4.42 4.33 -3.11
N ASP A 87 -5.71 4.03 -3.11
CA ASP A 87 -6.78 4.92 -2.70
C ASP A 87 -7.94 4.14 -2.05
N GLY A 88 -8.95 4.86 -1.51
CA GLY A 88 -10.13 4.26 -0.89
C GLY A 88 -9.91 3.76 0.54
N THR A 89 -8.83 4.12 1.20
CA THR A 89 -8.47 3.67 2.55
C THR A 89 -9.52 4.05 3.61
N THR A 90 -10.04 5.28 3.54
CA THR A 90 -11.11 5.75 4.41
C THR A 90 -12.41 4.98 4.19
N THR A 91 -12.78 4.73 2.93
CA THR A 91 -13.97 3.95 2.57
C THR A 91 -13.87 2.52 3.11
N ALA A 92 -12.72 1.87 2.91
CA ALA A 92 -12.47 0.52 3.42
C ALA A 92 -12.57 0.45 4.95
N THR A 93 -12.03 1.46 5.65
CA THR A 93 -12.11 1.59 7.11
C THR A 93 -13.56 1.71 7.59
N VAL A 94 -14.36 2.55 6.95
CA VAL A 94 -15.79 2.73 7.29
C VAL A 94 -16.60 1.46 7.02
N LEU A 95 -16.33 0.77 5.91
CA LEU A 95 -16.97 -0.52 5.60
C LEU A 95 -16.59 -1.58 6.63
N ALA A 96 -15.31 -1.68 6.99
CA ALA A 96 -14.85 -2.62 8.02
C ALA A 96 -15.56 -2.36 9.36
N GLN A 97 -15.65 -1.10 9.80
CA GLN A 97 -16.39 -0.73 11.01
C GLN A 97 -17.86 -1.17 10.92
N SER A 98 -18.52 -0.89 9.81
CA SER A 98 -19.94 -1.23 9.61
C SER A 98 -20.17 -2.73 9.66
N ILE A 99 -19.34 -3.52 8.97
CA ILE A 99 -19.43 -4.98 8.96
C ILE A 99 -19.21 -5.55 10.36
N VAL A 100 -18.20 -5.06 11.09
CA VAL A 100 -17.93 -5.52 12.46
C VAL A 100 -19.08 -5.15 13.40
N ARG A 101 -19.57 -3.91 13.36
CA ARG A 101 -20.68 -3.47 14.23
C ARG A 101 -21.96 -4.24 13.99
N GLU A 102 -22.35 -4.44 12.74
CA GLU A 102 -23.55 -5.20 12.40
C GLU A 102 -23.34 -6.69 12.72
N GLY A 103 -22.23 -7.27 12.35
CA GLY A 103 -21.91 -8.68 12.66
C GLY A 103 -21.94 -8.98 14.15
N MET A 104 -21.41 -8.08 14.97
CA MET A 104 -21.40 -8.26 16.44
C MET A 104 -22.80 -8.26 17.07
N LYS A 105 -23.78 -7.58 16.47
CA LYS A 105 -25.18 -7.65 16.95
C LYS A 105 -25.73 -9.05 16.81
N TYR A 106 -25.45 -9.73 15.71
CA TYR A 106 -25.90 -11.11 15.47
C TYR A 106 -25.17 -12.11 16.35
N VAL A 107 -23.88 -11.91 16.59
CA VAL A 107 -23.10 -12.75 17.52
C VAL A 107 -23.62 -12.59 18.94
N ALA A 108 -23.92 -11.38 19.38
CA ALA A 108 -24.54 -11.12 20.70
C ALA A 108 -25.94 -11.72 20.81
N ALA A 109 -26.68 -11.82 19.71
CA ALA A 109 -27.99 -12.50 19.65
C ALA A 109 -27.89 -14.04 19.60
N GLY A 110 -26.68 -14.62 19.69
CA GLY A 110 -26.45 -16.06 19.72
C GLY A 110 -26.25 -16.74 18.37
N MET A 111 -26.08 -15.97 17.29
CA MET A 111 -25.76 -16.55 15.97
C MET A 111 -24.34 -17.13 15.98
N ASN A 112 -24.16 -18.25 15.31
CA ASN A 112 -22.83 -18.87 15.15
C ASN A 112 -21.91 -17.95 14.33
N PRO A 113 -20.77 -17.48 14.88
CA PRO A 113 -19.84 -16.58 14.18
C PRO A 113 -19.28 -17.16 12.88
N MET A 114 -19.11 -18.48 12.80
CA MET A 114 -18.57 -19.14 11.60
C MET A 114 -19.60 -19.16 10.46
N ASP A 115 -20.86 -19.31 10.78
CA ASP A 115 -21.93 -19.25 9.77
C ASP A 115 -22.15 -17.81 9.30
N LEU A 116 -22.04 -16.84 10.21
CA LEU A 116 -22.04 -15.42 9.86
C LEU A 116 -20.88 -15.09 8.91
N LYS A 117 -19.68 -15.57 9.21
CA LYS A 117 -18.51 -15.38 8.33
C LYS A 117 -18.75 -15.96 6.95
N ARG A 118 -19.28 -17.18 6.84
CA ARG A 118 -19.62 -17.80 5.54
C ARG A 118 -20.64 -16.97 4.75
N GLY A 119 -21.60 -16.36 5.45
CA GLY A 119 -22.59 -15.46 4.87
C GLY A 119 -21.94 -14.18 4.33
N ILE A 120 -21.04 -13.58 5.08
CA ILE A 120 -20.26 -12.40 4.68
C ILE A 120 -19.42 -12.72 3.43
N ASP A 121 -18.71 -13.84 3.41
CA ASP A 121 -17.89 -14.26 2.27
C ASP A 121 -18.71 -14.37 0.98
N LYS A 122 -19.90 -14.99 1.05
CA LYS A 122 -20.83 -15.10 -0.09
C LYS A 122 -21.32 -13.73 -0.56
N ALA A 123 -21.66 -12.85 0.38
CA ALA A 123 -22.12 -11.50 0.06
C ALA A 123 -21.00 -10.68 -0.60
N VAL A 124 -19.76 -10.82 -0.14
CA VAL A 124 -18.59 -10.15 -0.75
C VAL A 124 -18.39 -10.61 -2.19
N ILE A 125 -18.44 -11.92 -2.46
CA ILE A 125 -18.29 -12.46 -3.82
C ILE A 125 -19.35 -11.87 -4.75
N ALA A 126 -20.63 -11.93 -4.37
CA ALA A 126 -21.73 -11.39 -5.17
C ALA A 126 -21.60 -9.87 -5.39
N THR A 127 -21.20 -9.13 -4.35
CA THR A 127 -20.98 -7.68 -4.46
C THR A 127 -19.85 -7.34 -5.41
N LEU A 128 -18.74 -8.09 -5.36
CA LEU A 128 -17.60 -7.89 -6.27
C LEU A 128 -17.96 -8.15 -7.73
N GLU A 129 -18.80 -9.15 -8.01
CA GLU A 129 -19.30 -9.43 -9.35
C GLU A 129 -20.13 -8.24 -9.90
N GLU A 130 -21.00 -7.67 -9.09
CA GLU A 130 -21.79 -6.50 -9.48
C GLU A 130 -20.92 -5.24 -9.64
N LEU A 131 -19.95 -5.02 -8.74
CA LEU A 131 -19.00 -3.91 -8.84
C LEU A 131 -18.18 -3.97 -10.12
N LYS A 132 -17.76 -5.16 -10.56
CA LYS A 132 -17.05 -5.34 -11.83
C LYS A 132 -17.90 -4.92 -13.03
N LYS A 133 -19.21 -5.14 -13.01
CA LYS A 133 -20.11 -4.76 -14.10
C LYS A 133 -20.29 -3.25 -14.23
N ILE A 134 -20.28 -2.52 -13.12
CA ILE A 134 -20.44 -1.06 -13.10
C ILE A 134 -19.14 -0.29 -13.16
N SER A 135 -17.99 -0.95 -12.93
CA SER A 135 -16.68 -0.32 -13.04
C SER A 135 -16.36 0.07 -14.49
N LYS A 136 -15.74 1.22 -14.65
CA LYS A 136 -15.29 1.73 -15.96
C LYS A 136 -13.78 1.78 -15.97
N PRO A 137 -13.13 1.24 -17.02
CA PRO A 137 -11.69 1.39 -17.18
C PRO A 137 -11.34 2.85 -17.46
N CYS A 138 -10.28 3.33 -16.82
CA CYS A 138 -9.73 4.65 -17.09
C CYS A 138 -8.91 4.59 -18.39
N SER A 139 -9.41 5.24 -19.45
CA SER A 139 -8.85 5.08 -20.79
C SER A 139 -8.25 6.36 -21.37
N THR A 140 -8.72 7.53 -20.96
CA THR A 140 -8.28 8.83 -21.49
C THR A 140 -7.41 9.57 -20.49
N ASN A 141 -6.48 10.41 -21.00
CA ASN A 141 -5.63 11.26 -20.14
C ASN A 141 -6.45 12.18 -19.23
N LYS A 142 -7.62 12.62 -19.71
CA LYS A 142 -8.53 13.45 -18.90
C LYS A 142 -9.10 12.67 -17.71
N GLU A 143 -9.48 11.41 -17.90
CA GLU A 143 -9.95 10.54 -16.81
C GLU A 143 -8.82 10.24 -15.83
N ILE A 144 -7.60 10.01 -16.33
CA ILE A 144 -6.41 9.82 -15.49
C ILE A 144 -6.14 11.07 -14.65
N ALA A 145 -6.18 12.26 -15.25
CA ALA A 145 -6.03 13.52 -14.51
C ALA A 145 -7.10 13.70 -13.44
N GLN A 146 -8.35 13.36 -13.74
CA GLN A 146 -9.45 13.43 -12.76
C GLN A 146 -9.24 12.48 -11.58
N VAL A 147 -8.84 11.23 -11.84
CA VAL A 147 -8.54 10.26 -10.78
C VAL A 147 -7.34 10.73 -9.96
N GLY A 148 -6.27 11.18 -10.61
CA GLY A 148 -5.09 11.73 -9.93
C GLY A 148 -5.43 12.94 -9.07
N SER A 149 -6.27 13.86 -9.56
CA SER A 149 -6.72 15.03 -8.80
C SER A 149 -7.52 14.62 -7.55
N ILE A 150 -8.41 13.64 -7.67
CA ILE A 150 -9.21 13.14 -6.53
C ILE A 150 -8.28 12.52 -5.47
N SER A 151 -7.34 11.66 -5.86
CA SER A 151 -6.36 11.06 -4.96
C SER A 151 -5.45 12.10 -4.29
N ALA A 152 -5.15 13.19 -4.99
CA ALA A 152 -4.39 14.33 -4.48
C ALA A 152 -5.27 15.37 -3.71
N ASN A 153 -6.38 14.95 -3.11
CA ASN A 153 -7.29 15.83 -2.37
C ASN A 153 -7.86 17.01 -3.19
N SER A 154 -8.21 16.76 -4.44
CA SER A 154 -8.75 17.71 -5.42
C SER A 154 -7.74 18.74 -5.93
N ASP A 155 -6.44 18.41 -5.88
CA ASP A 155 -5.40 19.20 -6.52
C ASP A 155 -5.33 18.87 -8.02
N ALA A 156 -5.73 19.83 -8.85
CA ALA A 156 -5.77 19.67 -10.30
C ALA A 156 -4.36 19.64 -10.93
N ASP A 157 -3.43 20.39 -10.39
CA ASP A 157 -2.06 20.49 -10.92
C ASP A 157 -1.32 19.15 -10.75
N ILE A 158 -1.47 18.53 -9.59
CA ILE A 158 -0.93 17.18 -9.34
C ILE A 158 -1.59 16.17 -10.28
N GLY A 159 -2.90 16.23 -10.47
CA GLY A 159 -3.60 15.34 -11.39
C GLY A 159 -3.12 15.46 -12.84
N GLU A 160 -2.85 16.67 -13.31
CA GLU A 160 -2.30 16.91 -14.66
C GLU A 160 -0.86 16.40 -14.79
N ILE A 161 -0.01 16.57 -13.77
CA ILE A 161 1.36 16.05 -13.78
C ILE A 161 1.35 14.52 -13.87
N ILE A 162 0.50 13.86 -13.07
CA ILE A 162 0.33 12.40 -13.11
C ILE A 162 -0.15 11.94 -14.49
N ALA A 163 -1.14 12.62 -15.08
CA ALA A 163 -1.62 12.27 -16.41
C ALA A 163 -0.54 12.42 -17.50
N ARG A 164 0.27 13.48 -17.43
CA ARG A 164 1.42 13.68 -18.32
C ARG A 164 2.50 12.63 -18.13
N ALA A 165 2.76 12.22 -16.87
CA ALA A 165 3.68 11.14 -16.58
C ALA A 165 3.20 9.83 -17.21
N MET A 166 1.94 9.49 -16.98
CA MET A 166 1.31 8.27 -17.51
C MET A 166 1.29 8.24 -19.04
N ASP A 167 1.11 9.39 -19.70
CA ASP A 167 1.15 9.51 -21.15
C ASP A 167 2.54 9.18 -21.71
N LYS A 168 3.60 9.55 -20.98
CA LYS A 168 4.98 9.30 -21.39
C LYS A 168 5.46 7.87 -21.11
N VAL A 169 5.11 7.32 -19.94
CA VAL A 169 5.61 5.99 -19.55
C VAL A 169 4.64 4.86 -19.91
N GLY A 170 3.40 5.19 -20.28
CA GLY A 170 2.34 4.21 -20.56
C GLY A 170 1.69 3.67 -19.29
N LYS A 171 0.61 2.88 -19.49
CA LYS A 171 -0.20 2.36 -18.36
C LYS A 171 0.53 1.34 -17.49
N GLU A 172 1.54 0.69 -18.02
CA GLU A 172 2.39 -0.29 -17.31
C GLU A 172 3.65 0.37 -16.72
N GLY A 173 3.82 1.67 -16.93
CA GLY A 173 4.97 2.41 -16.41
C GLY A 173 4.89 2.64 -14.92
N VAL A 174 6.04 2.70 -14.27
CA VAL A 174 6.17 3.00 -12.85
C VAL A 174 6.31 4.51 -12.65
N ILE A 175 5.50 5.07 -11.77
CA ILE A 175 5.57 6.47 -11.35
C ILE A 175 5.94 6.50 -9.88
N THR A 176 7.05 7.12 -9.54
CA THR A 176 7.51 7.36 -8.17
C THR A 176 7.39 8.84 -7.82
N VAL A 177 7.21 9.12 -6.54
CA VAL A 177 7.16 10.49 -6.01
C VAL A 177 8.32 10.65 -5.03
N GLU A 178 9.15 11.66 -5.27
CA GLU A 178 10.32 11.96 -4.44
C GLU A 178 10.33 13.44 -4.07
N ASP A 179 11.02 13.78 -2.98
CA ASP A 179 11.20 15.17 -2.58
C ASP A 179 12.03 15.94 -3.62
N GLY A 180 11.42 16.98 -4.20
CA GLY A 180 12.06 17.84 -5.19
C GLY A 180 13.09 18.79 -4.56
N LYS A 181 13.99 19.30 -5.39
CA LYS A 181 14.97 20.33 -4.98
C LYS A 181 14.46 21.75 -5.20
N SER A 182 13.38 21.93 -5.95
CA SER A 182 12.77 23.20 -6.27
C SER A 182 11.45 23.42 -5.50
N LEU A 183 10.92 24.65 -5.57
CA LEU A 183 9.61 24.99 -4.98
C LEU A 183 8.43 24.55 -5.85
N GLN A 184 8.69 24.13 -7.08
CA GLN A 184 7.67 23.69 -8.03
C GLN A 184 7.77 22.18 -8.26
N ASN A 185 6.62 21.56 -8.54
CA ASN A 185 6.58 20.16 -8.93
C ASN A 185 7.22 19.98 -10.31
N GLU A 186 8.16 19.07 -10.39
CA GLU A 186 8.88 18.71 -11.63
C GLU A 186 8.53 17.29 -12.06
N LEU A 187 8.56 17.05 -13.36
CA LEU A 187 8.36 15.72 -13.93
C LEU A 187 9.61 15.29 -14.68
N ASP A 188 10.35 14.37 -14.09
CA ASP A 188 11.48 13.71 -14.75
C ASP A 188 11.04 12.36 -15.32
N VAL A 189 11.44 12.10 -16.56
CA VAL A 189 11.16 10.84 -17.25
C VAL A 189 12.45 10.12 -17.53
N VAL A 190 12.55 8.90 -17.01
CA VAL A 190 13.70 8.01 -17.23
C VAL A 190 13.27 6.91 -18.18
N GLU A 191 14.04 6.69 -19.25
CA GLU A 191 13.82 5.54 -20.13
C GLU A 191 14.35 4.29 -19.44
N GLY A 192 13.46 3.40 -19.05
CA GLY A 192 13.77 2.19 -18.31
C GLY A 192 13.15 2.17 -16.90
N MET A 193 13.84 1.52 -15.97
CA MET A 193 13.40 1.40 -14.57
C MET A 193 14.56 1.75 -13.64
N GLN A 194 14.29 2.58 -12.63
CA GLN A 194 15.23 2.91 -11.57
C GLN A 194 14.87 2.13 -10.29
N PHE A 195 15.87 1.53 -9.66
CA PHE A 195 15.74 0.83 -8.40
C PHE A 195 16.46 1.61 -7.30
N ASP A 196 15.95 1.56 -6.08
CA ASP A 196 16.56 2.22 -4.91
C ASP A 196 17.88 1.55 -4.48
N ARG A 197 18.07 0.29 -4.82
CA ARG A 197 19.27 -0.48 -4.51
C ARG A 197 20.07 -0.75 -5.77
N GLY A 198 21.38 -0.55 -5.66
CA GLY A 198 22.34 -0.87 -6.70
C GLY A 198 22.92 -2.29 -6.54
N TYR A 199 24.19 -2.43 -6.83
CA TYR A 199 24.90 -3.70 -6.68
C TYR A 199 25.02 -4.11 -5.22
N LEU A 200 24.95 -5.42 -4.95
CA LEU A 200 25.06 -5.99 -3.59
C LEU A 200 26.49 -6.00 -3.05
N SER A 201 27.50 -5.93 -3.91
CA SER A 201 28.89 -5.98 -3.51
C SER A 201 29.77 -5.07 -4.38
N PRO A 202 30.77 -4.37 -3.79
CA PRO A 202 31.74 -3.58 -4.54
C PRO A 202 32.55 -4.39 -5.58
N TYR A 203 32.57 -5.71 -5.47
CA TYR A 203 33.20 -6.58 -6.47
C TYR A 203 32.53 -6.54 -7.85
N PHE A 204 31.29 -6.08 -7.92
CA PHE A 204 30.58 -5.90 -9.21
C PHE A 204 30.92 -4.60 -9.92
N ILE A 205 31.70 -3.70 -9.30
CA ILE A 205 32.11 -2.45 -9.89
C ILE A 205 33.07 -2.74 -11.06
N ASN A 206 32.68 -2.28 -12.25
CA ASN A 206 33.54 -2.34 -13.45
C ASN A 206 34.01 -0.96 -13.92
N ASN A 207 33.49 0.12 -13.33
CA ASN A 207 33.95 1.49 -13.52
C ASN A 207 34.42 2.08 -12.18
N PRO A 208 35.71 2.00 -11.84
CA PRO A 208 36.24 2.48 -10.56
C PRO A 208 36.15 3.99 -10.37
N GLU A 209 36.24 4.76 -11.45
CA GLU A 209 36.18 6.24 -11.38
C GLU A 209 34.81 6.74 -10.92
N LYS A 210 33.75 6.11 -11.42
CA LYS A 210 32.36 6.44 -11.07
C LYS A 210 31.75 5.57 -9.97
N GLN A 211 32.53 4.62 -9.43
CA GLN A 211 32.03 3.64 -8.44
C GLN A 211 30.72 2.96 -8.91
N SER A 212 30.65 2.57 -10.17
CA SER A 212 29.43 2.05 -10.79
C SER A 212 29.68 0.72 -11.52
N ALA A 213 28.64 -0.10 -11.62
CA ALA A 213 28.59 -1.28 -12.46
C ALA A 213 27.78 -0.96 -13.72
N ILE A 214 28.46 -0.88 -14.87
CA ILE A 214 27.85 -0.57 -16.16
C ILE A 214 27.81 -1.85 -16.99
N LEU A 215 26.61 -2.29 -17.34
CA LEU A 215 26.37 -3.49 -18.12
C LEU A 215 25.77 -3.09 -19.46
N ASP A 216 26.49 -3.33 -20.55
CA ASP A 216 26.00 -3.02 -21.89
C ASP A 216 25.29 -4.24 -22.48
N ASN A 217 24.03 -4.06 -22.88
CA ASN A 217 23.15 -5.09 -23.43
C ASN A 217 23.15 -6.42 -22.64
N PRO A 218 22.88 -6.38 -21.32
CA PRO A 218 22.96 -7.57 -20.48
C PRO A 218 21.80 -8.54 -20.74
N TYR A 219 22.03 -9.81 -20.37
CA TYR A 219 20.93 -10.71 -20.05
C TYR A 219 20.37 -10.34 -18.69
N VAL A 220 19.06 -10.43 -18.52
CA VAL A 220 18.38 -10.14 -17.24
C VAL A 220 17.77 -11.42 -16.71
N LEU A 221 18.21 -11.85 -15.53
CA LEU A 221 17.62 -12.95 -14.76
C LEU A 221 16.75 -12.36 -13.66
N LEU A 222 15.44 -12.61 -13.74
CA LEU A 222 14.48 -12.25 -12.69
C LEU A 222 14.17 -13.51 -11.89
N PHE A 223 14.37 -13.44 -10.57
CA PHE A 223 14.13 -14.56 -9.68
C PHE A 223 13.45 -14.07 -8.39
N ASP A 224 12.31 -14.65 -8.07
CA ASP A 224 11.43 -14.24 -6.97
C ASP A 224 11.82 -14.76 -5.58
N LYS A 225 13.04 -15.30 -5.46
CA LYS A 225 13.58 -15.89 -4.23
C LYS A 225 15.06 -15.57 -4.08
N LYS A 226 15.58 -15.81 -2.88
CA LYS A 226 17.01 -15.73 -2.61
C LYS A 226 17.79 -16.79 -3.39
N ILE A 227 18.87 -16.36 -4.04
CA ILE A 227 19.83 -17.28 -4.69
C ILE A 227 20.93 -17.60 -3.69
N SER A 228 20.80 -18.72 -2.99
CA SER A 228 21.74 -19.16 -1.94
C SER A 228 22.77 -20.17 -2.43
N ASN A 229 22.52 -20.84 -3.55
CA ASN A 229 23.32 -21.95 -4.03
C ASN A 229 23.79 -21.71 -5.47
N ILE A 230 25.10 -21.54 -5.63
CA ILE A 230 25.70 -21.29 -6.93
C ILE A 230 25.50 -22.45 -7.93
N ARG A 231 25.30 -23.69 -7.43
CA ARG A 231 25.10 -24.86 -8.31
C ARG A 231 23.83 -24.75 -9.13
N ASP A 232 22.80 -24.13 -8.57
CA ASP A 232 21.51 -23.95 -9.26
C ASP A 232 21.63 -22.89 -10.38
N LEU A 233 22.57 -21.98 -10.25
CA LEU A 233 22.84 -20.92 -11.19
C LEU A 233 23.84 -21.32 -12.29
N LEU A 234 24.67 -22.35 -12.05
CA LEU A 234 25.74 -22.79 -12.97
C LEU A 234 25.26 -23.00 -14.42
N PRO A 235 24.13 -23.68 -14.70
CA PRO A 235 23.68 -23.88 -16.06
C PRO A 235 23.40 -22.58 -16.82
N VAL A 236 22.87 -21.57 -16.11
CA VAL A 236 22.62 -20.24 -16.67
C VAL A 236 23.93 -19.51 -16.90
N LEU A 237 24.85 -19.53 -15.93
CA LEU A 237 26.15 -18.89 -16.02
C LEU A 237 26.99 -19.44 -17.17
N GLU A 238 26.97 -20.76 -17.41
CA GLU A 238 27.66 -21.38 -18.53
C GLU A 238 27.14 -20.91 -19.88
N GLN A 239 25.84 -20.77 -20.02
CA GLN A 239 25.22 -20.28 -21.25
C GLN A 239 25.54 -18.81 -21.50
N VAL A 240 25.48 -17.99 -20.44
CA VAL A 240 25.81 -16.57 -20.48
C VAL A 240 27.28 -16.37 -20.83
N ALA A 241 28.17 -17.14 -20.23
CA ALA A 241 29.61 -17.11 -20.52
C ALA A 241 29.92 -17.49 -21.98
N LYS A 242 29.24 -18.50 -22.53
CA LYS A 242 29.37 -18.87 -23.96
C LYS A 242 28.87 -17.77 -24.89
N ALA A 243 27.84 -17.02 -24.48
CA ALA A 243 27.29 -15.92 -25.27
C ALA A 243 28.14 -14.63 -25.20
N GLY A 244 29.08 -14.53 -24.27
CA GLY A 244 29.98 -13.37 -24.11
C GLY A 244 29.28 -12.07 -23.72
N ARG A 245 28.07 -12.13 -23.15
CA ARG A 245 27.30 -10.96 -22.72
C ARG A 245 27.25 -10.89 -21.19
N PRO A 246 27.17 -9.68 -20.59
CA PRO A 246 27.00 -9.55 -19.15
C PRO A 246 25.65 -10.08 -18.68
N LEU A 247 25.55 -10.41 -17.42
CA LEU A 247 24.32 -10.87 -16.76
C LEU A 247 23.97 -9.94 -15.62
N LEU A 248 22.74 -9.42 -15.64
CA LEU A 248 22.11 -8.73 -14.51
C LEU A 248 21.18 -9.70 -13.80
N ILE A 249 21.38 -9.88 -12.51
CA ILE A 249 20.54 -10.72 -11.66
C ILE A 249 19.72 -9.81 -10.75
N VAL A 250 18.40 -9.96 -10.78
CA VAL A 250 17.45 -9.31 -9.88
C VAL A 250 16.78 -10.41 -9.06
N ALA A 251 17.10 -10.48 -7.76
CA ALA A 251 16.64 -11.53 -6.86
C ALA A 251 16.34 -10.94 -5.47
N GLU A 252 15.65 -11.70 -4.63
CA GLU A 252 15.49 -11.37 -3.20
C GLU A 252 16.83 -11.48 -2.43
N ASP A 253 16.96 -10.69 -1.35
CA ASP A 253 18.09 -10.67 -0.41
C ASP A 253 18.19 -11.93 0.47
#